data_149d8f5adf35ba5782874e2c85b2f40e
#
_entry.id   149d8f5adf35ba5782874e2c85b2f40e
#
_cell.length_a   1.000
_cell.length_b   1.000
_cell.length_c   1.000
_cell.angle_alpha   90.00
_cell.angle_beta   90.00
_cell.angle_gamma   90.00
#
_symmetry.space_group_name_H-M   'P 1'
#
loop_
_entity.id
_entity.type
_entity.pdbx_description
1 polymer ?
#
loop_
_entity_poly.entity_id
_entity_poly.type
_entity_poly.pdbx_seq_one_letter_code
_entity_poly.pdbx_strand_id
1 'polypeptide(L)'
;MITDMIKKTKGQIEAEISEAIIKFEKEYMGRGPLEAKAYLIEDIILIKLKNVLTPAELRLAESPDRKDGRELIKRLRITLLEQGRPLLEEAVEKIVGVEVKSLHTDISTVTGERVILFSLTAPPVVIQKPEKRGG
;
A
#
# COMPACT_ATOMS: atom_id res chain seq x y z
N MET A 1 -7.32 16.98 21.51
CA MET A 1 -6.88 17.11 21.57
C MET A 1 -5.96 17.19 20.74
N ILE A 2 -5.58 17.39 20.33
CA ILE A 2 -4.81 17.53 19.51
C ILE A 2 -3.79 17.09 19.60
N THR A 3 -3.71 16.97 20.09
CA THR A 3 -2.84 16.49 20.37
C THR A 3 -2.23 15.64 19.73
N ASP A 4 -2.60 15.10 19.15
CA ASP A 4 -2.12 14.21 18.48
C ASP A 4 -1.48 14.66 17.42
N MET A 5 -0.74 15.61 17.46
CA MET A 5 0.02 16.00 16.48
C MET A 5 0.96 14.99 16.12
N ILE A 6 0.91 14.48 14.91
CA ILE A 6 1.87 13.59 14.38
C ILE A 6 3.14 14.34 14.12
N LYS A 7 4.18 13.98 14.83
CA LYS A 7 5.47 14.66 14.68
C LYS A 7 6.40 13.77 13.86
N LYS A 8 6.09 13.65 12.59
CA LYS A 8 6.88 12.79 11.70
C LYS A 8 7.31 13.56 10.47
N THR A 9 8.46 13.17 9.93
CA THR A 9 8.88 13.68 8.63
C THR A 9 8.17 12.90 7.55
N LYS A 10 8.20 13.43 6.34
CA LYS A 10 7.64 12.74 5.18
C LYS A 10 8.25 11.35 5.04
N GLY A 11 9.58 11.23 5.17
CA GLY A 11 10.24 9.94 5.06
C GLY A 11 9.80 8.94 6.12
N GLN A 12 9.57 9.41 7.34
CA GLN A 12 9.08 8.53 8.39
C GLN A 12 7.69 8.02 8.10
N ILE A 13 6.81 8.88 7.59
CA ILE A 13 5.46 8.47 7.20
C ILE A 13 5.56 7.42 6.09
N GLU A 14 6.38 7.68 5.07
CA GLU A 14 6.52 6.74 3.96
C GLU A 14 7.03 5.39 4.41
N ALA A 15 8.00 5.37 5.33
CA ALA A 15 8.53 4.12 5.86
C ALA A 15 7.49 3.36 6.66
N GLU A 16 6.73 4.04 7.50
CA GLU A 16 5.71 3.38 8.31
C GLU A 16 4.58 2.84 7.45
N ILE A 17 4.20 3.56 6.39
CA ILE A 17 3.19 3.08 5.46
C ILE A 17 3.69 1.82 4.76
N SER A 18 4.94 1.82 4.30
CA SER A 18 5.51 0.63 3.64
C SER A 18 5.47 -0.58 4.56
N GLU A 19 5.82 -0.41 5.83
CA GLU A 19 5.79 -1.51 6.80
C GLU A 19 4.38 -2.02 7.03
N ALA A 20 3.40 -1.11 7.13
CA ALA A 20 2.03 -1.50 7.35
C ALA A 20 1.47 -2.29 6.16
N ILE A 21 1.83 -1.89 4.95
CA ILE A 21 1.39 -2.59 3.73
C ILE A 21 2.04 -3.98 3.64
N ILE A 22 3.32 -4.08 3.96
CA ILE A 22 4.00 -5.39 3.95
C ILE A 22 3.32 -6.34 4.93
N LYS A 23 2.99 -5.84 6.13
CA LYS A 23 2.31 -6.65 7.13
C LYS A 23 0.94 -7.10 6.63
N PHE A 24 0.20 -6.17 6.01
CA PHE A 24 -1.12 -6.50 5.47
C PHE A 24 -1.02 -7.58 4.39
N GLU A 25 -0.05 -7.45 3.47
CA GLU A 25 0.12 -8.43 2.40
C GLU A 25 0.45 -9.81 2.98
N LYS A 26 1.32 -9.86 3.99
CA LYS A 26 1.64 -11.13 4.62
C LYS A 26 0.43 -11.77 5.28
N GLU A 27 -0.36 -10.98 5.98
CA GLU A 27 -1.49 -11.51 6.74
C GLU A 27 -2.66 -11.90 5.87
N TYR A 28 -2.96 -11.12 4.84
CA TYR A 28 -4.14 -11.38 4.02
C TYR A 28 -3.85 -12.11 2.72
N MET A 29 -2.63 -11.99 2.20
CA MET A 29 -2.29 -12.66 0.95
C MET A 29 -1.35 -13.84 1.15
N GLY A 30 -0.89 -14.03 2.39
CA GLY A 30 -0.03 -15.17 2.71
C GLY A 30 1.42 -14.99 2.32
N ARG A 31 1.78 -13.83 1.77
CA ARG A 31 3.15 -13.60 1.34
C ARG A 31 3.40 -12.10 1.26
N GLY A 32 4.52 -11.66 1.78
CA GLY A 32 4.93 -10.28 1.63
C GLY A 32 5.55 -10.03 0.26
N PRO A 33 5.54 -8.78 -0.21
CA PRO A 33 6.17 -8.44 -1.48
C PRO A 33 7.69 -8.47 -1.36
N LEU A 34 8.35 -8.55 -2.51
CA LEU A 34 9.80 -8.47 -2.54
C LEU A 34 10.26 -7.07 -2.17
N GLU A 35 9.51 -6.07 -2.58
CA GLU A 35 9.84 -4.68 -2.30
C GLU A 35 8.57 -3.86 -2.19
N ALA A 36 8.54 -2.94 -1.25
CA ALA A 36 7.42 -2.02 -1.08
C ALA A 36 7.98 -0.61 -0.93
N LYS A 37 7.44 0.32 -1.71
CA LYS A 37 7.80 1.73 -1.60
C LYS A 37 6.55 2.56 -1.52
N ALA A 38 6.53 3.51 -0.60
CA ALA A 38 5.42 4.43 -0.42
C ALA A 38 5.89 5.85 -0.65
N TYR A 39 5.03 6.63 -1.29
CA TYR A 39 5.31 8.03 -1.60
C TYR A 39 4.16 8.88 -1.13
N LEU A 40 4.45 9.89 -0.32
CA LEU A 40 3.45 10.85 0.12
C LEU A 40 3.53 12.06 -0.80
N ILE A 41 2.47 12.32 -1.53
CA ILE A 41 2.40 13.42 -2.48
C ILE A 41 1.16 14.23 -2.12
N GLU A 42 1.35 15.30 -1.36
CA GLU A 42 0.25 16.15 -0.90
C GLU A 42 -0.80 15.31 -0.15
N ASP A 43 -2.00 15.13 -0.68
CA ASP A 43 -3.04 14.37 -0.02
C ASP A 43 -3.18 12.96 -0.61
N ILE A 44 -2.14 12.47 -1.25
CA ILE A 44 -2.14 11.14 -1.87
C ILE A 44 -0.99 10.32 -1.32
N ILE A 45 -1.27 9.05 -1.04
CA ILE A 45 -0.20 8.09 -0.74
C ILE A 45 -0.20 7.08 -1.87
N LEU A 46 0.93 6.96 -2.56
CA LEU A 46 1.10 6.01 -3.63
C LEU A 46 2.04 4.92 -3.16
N ILE A 47 1.61 3.66 -3.28
CA ILE A 47 2.42 2.53 -2.85
C ILE A 47 2.64 1.61 -4.03
N LYS A 48 3.89 1.24 -4.23
CA LYS A 48 4.27 0.31 -5.29
C LYS A 48 4.87 -0.93 -4.65
N LEU A 49 4.30 -2.08 -4.99
CA LEU A 49 4.76 -3.37 -4.47
C LEU A 49 5.26 -4.20 -5.63
N LYS A 50 6.37 -4.90 -5.42
CA LYS A 50 6.94 -5.76 -6.44
C LYS A 50 6.81 -7.21 -6.03
N ASN A 51 6.53 -8.05 -7.04
CA ASN A 51 6.54 -9.50 -6.88
C ASN A 51 5.60 -9.98 -5.78
N VAL A 52 4.32 -9.57 -5.88
CA VAL A 52 3.33 -9.92 -4.87
C VAL A 52 2.65 -11.25 -5.13
N LEU A 53 2.77 -11.82 -6.34
CA LEU A 53 2.05 -13.04 -6.67
C LEU A 53 2.63 -14.24 -5.96
N THR A 54 1.75 -15.05 -5.39
CA THR A 54 2.14 -16.30 -4.76
C THR A 54 2.47 -17.34 -5.86
N PRO A 55 3.18 -18.43 -5.53
CA PRO A 55 3.44 -19.47 -6.52
C PRO A 55 2.16 -20.02 -7.17
N ALA A 56 1.08 -20.16 -6.39
CA ALA A 56 -0.19 -20.62 -6.95
C ALA A 56 -0.74 -19.63 -7.96
N GLU A 57 -0.66 -18.35 -7.64
CA GLU A 57 -1.13 -17.30 -8.56
C GLU A 57 -0.29 -17.25 -9.83
N LEU A 58 1.02 -17.45 -9.69
CA LEU A 58 1.89 -17.49 -10.86
C LEU A 58 1.52 -18.62 -11.79
N ARG A 59 1.17 -19.79 -11.23
CA ARG A 59 0.72 -20.91 -12.05
C ARG A 59 -0.56 -20.58 -12.80
N LEU A 60 -1.49 -19.90 -12.16
CA LEU A 60 -2.73 -19.47 -12.81
C LEU A 60 -2.44 -18.48 -13.94
N ALA A 61 -1.53 -17.54 -13.69
CA ALA A 61 -1.20 -16.53 -14.70
C ALA A 61 -0.50 -17.12 -15.91
N GLU A 62 0.18 -18.27 -15.74
CA GLU A 62 0.92 -18.90 -16.81
C GLU A 62 0.20 -20.08 -17.44
N SER A 63 -1.03 -20.37 -17.00
CA SER A 63 -1.78 -21.51 -17.53
C SER A 63 -2.13 -21.29 -18.99
N PRO A 64 -2.44 -22.36 -19.73
CA PRO A 64 -2.87 -22.19 -21.12
C PRO A 64 -4.06 -21.26 -21.27
N ASP A 65 -4.93 -21.23 -20.27
CA ASP A 65 -6.07 -20.33 -20.28
C ASP A 65 -5.71 -19.09 -19.46
N ARG A 66 -4.77 -18.32 -19.98
CA ARG A 66 -4.21 -17.19 -19.24
C ARG A 66 -5.23 -16.13 -18.87
N LYS A 67 -6.19 -15.88 -19.77
CA LYS A 67 -7.17 -14.85 -19.52
C LYS A 67 -8.00 -15.16 -18.28
N ASP A 68 -8.51 -16.38 -18.19
CA ASP A 68 -9.33 -16.77 -17.05
C ASP A 68 -8.51 -16.81 -15.77
N GLY A 69 -7.27 -17.30 -15.86
CA GLY A 69 -6.39 -17.32 -14.69
C GLY A 69 -6.10 -15.94 -14.16
N ARG A 70 -5.83 -14.99 -15.05
CA ARG A 70 -5.55 -13.60 -14.65
C ARG A 70 -6.77 -12.94 -14.05
N GLU A 71 -7.93 -13.15 -14.61
CA GLU A 71 -9.16 -12.59 -14.07
C GLU A 71 -9.46 -13.14 -12.69
N LEU A 72 -9.20 -14.43 -12.49
CA LEU A 72 -9.40 -15.08 -11.21
C LEU A 72 -8.48 -14.47 -10.15
N ILE A 73 -7.22 -14.25 -10.49
CA ILE A 73 -6.27 -13.62 -9.59
C ILE A 73 -6.75 -12.22 -9.19
N LYS A 74 -7.17 -11.42 -10.16
CA LYS A 74 -7.65 -10.07 -9.88
C LYS A 74 -8.88 -10.08 -8.99
N ARG A 75 -9.80 -10.98 -9.24
CA ARG A 75 -11.01 -11.09 -8.44
C ARG A 75 -10.69 -11.51 -7.01
N LEU A 76 -9.79 -12.48 -6.86
CA LEU A 76 -9.36 -12.93 -5.54
C LEU A 76 -8.75 -11.78 -4.74
N ARG A 77 -7.86 -11.03 -5.38
CA ARG A 77 -7.17 -9.94 -4.73
C ARG A 77 -8.10 -8.81 -4.33
N ILE A 78 -9.06 -8.48 -5.19
CA ILE A 78 -10.05 -7.46 -4.87
C ILE A 78 -10.90 -7.90 -3.70
N THR A 79 -11.35 -9.15 -3.69
CA THR A 79 -12.18 -9.67 -2.60
C THR A 79 -11.45 -9.64 -1.27
N LEU A 80 -10.18 -10.08 -1.26
CA LEU A 80 -9.40 -10.08 -0.03
C LEU A 80 -9.13 -8.67 0.46
N LEU A 81 -8.86 -7.76 -0.46
CA LEU A 81 -8.62 -6.38 -0.08
C LEU A 81 -9.88 -5.76 0.55
N GLU A 82 -11.05 -6.02 -0.05
CA GLU A 82 -12.28 -5.48 0.50
C GLU A 82 -12.55 -5.99 1.91
N GLN A 83 -12.22 -7.25 2.18
CA GLN A 83 -12.37 -7.80 3.51
C GLN A 83 -11.42 -7.16 4.52
N GLY A 84 -10.18 -6.90 4.10
CA GLY A 84 -9.18 -6.32 4.98
C GLY A 84 -9.14 -4.81 4.99
N ARG A 85 -9.91 -4.17 4.10
CA ARG A 85 -9.87 -2.74 3.89
C ARG A 85 -10.05 -1.89 5.15
N PRO A 86 -11.02 -2.19 6.02
CA PRO A 86 -11.18 -1.37 7.24
C PRO A 86 -9.94 -1.39 8.11
N LEU A 87 -9.28 -2.52 8.26
CA LEU A 87 -8.06 -2.60 9.04
C LEU A 87 -6.92 -1.85 8.38
N LEU A 88 -6.82 -1.95 7.06
CA LEU A 88 -5.77 -1.28 6.31
C LEU A 88 -5.94 0.24 6.39
N GLU A 89 -7.17 0.71 6.21
CA GLU A 89 -7.45 2.15 6.29
C GLU A 89 -7.19 2.69 7.68
N GLU A 90 -7.57 1.93 8.71
CA GLU A 90 -7.30 2.34 10.09
C GLU A 90 -5.80 2.46 10.34
N ALA A 91 -5.02 1.50 9.86
CA ALA A 91 -3.57 1.54 10.04
C ALA A 91 -2.96 2.78 9.36
N VAL A 92 -3.42 3.07 8.14
CA VAL A 92 -2.94 4.24 7.40
C VAL A 92 -3.33 5.52 8.13
N GLU A 93 -4.57 5.61 8.58
CA GLU A 93 -5.06 6.82 9.27
C GLU A 93 -4.29 7.09 10.56
N LYS A 94 -3.92 6.05 11.28
CA LYS A 94 -3.11 6.21 12.49
C LYS A 94 -1.72 6.75 12.16
N ILE A 95 -1.18 6.37 11.03
CA ILE A 95 0.15 6.82 10.62
C ILE A 95 0.12 8.28 10.17
N VAL A 96 -0.86 8.65 9.35
CA VAL A 96 -0.87 9.98 8.72
C VAL A 96 -1.68 11.02 9.50
N GLY A 97 -2.55 10.59 10.41
CA GLY A 97 -3.32 11.54 11.23
C GLY A 97 -4.50 12.18 10.53
N VAL A 98 -4.85 11.73 9.33
CA VAL A 98 -6.03 12.21 8.62
C VAL A 98 -6.78 11.02 8.08
N GLU A 99 -8.02 11.22 7.69
CA GLU A 99 -8.85 10.13 7.23
C GLU A 99 -8.60 9.78 5.77
N VAL A 100 -8.78 8.51 5.44
CA VAL A 100 -8.72 8.03 4.06
C VAL A 100 -10.05 8.36 3.38
N LYS A 101 -9.96 9.01 2.23
CA LYS A 101 -11.12 9.38 1.45
C LYS A 101 -11.49 8.29 0.45
N SER A 102 -10.50 7.71 -0.20
CA SER A 102 -10.74 6.64 -1.16
C SER A 102 -9.49 5.79 -1.31
N LEU A 103 -9.68 4.58 -1.82
CA LEU A 103 -8.61 3.64 -2.06
C LEU A 103 -8.75 3.08 -3.46
N HIS A 104 -7.66 3.06 -4.20
CA HIS A 104 -7.60 2.52 -5.55
C HIS A 104 -6.44 1.56 -5.64
N THR A 105 -6.62 0.46 -6.36
CA THR A 105 -5.55 -0.51 -6.47
C THR A 105 -5.68 -1.27 -7.79
N ASP A 106 -4.55 -1.74 -8.27
CA ASP A 106 -4.53 -2.62 -9.43
C ASP A 106 -3.29 -3.50 -9.32
N ILE A 107 -3.31 -4.60 -10.03
CA ILE A 107 -2.21 -5.55 -10.04
C ILE A 107 -1.93 -5.97 -11.48
N SER A 108 -0.65 -6.04 -11.82
CA SER A 108 -0.23 -6.58 -13.09
C SER A 108 0.04 -8.08 -12.92
N THR A 109 -0.71 -8.92 -13.60
CA THR A 109 -0.48 -10.35 -13.55
C THR A 109 0.68 -10.76 -14.44
N VAL A 110 1.21 -9.82 -15.23
CA VAL A 110 2.39 -10.06 -16.05
C VAL A 110 3.67 -9.86 -15.25
N THR A 111 3.75 -8.74 -14.52
CA THR A 111 4.96 -8.39 -13.78
C THR A 111 4.89 -8.75 -12.30
N GLY A 112 3.68 -8.99 -11.76
CA GLY A 112 3.52 -9.19 -10.33
C GLY A 112 3.59 -7.90 -9.53
N GLU A 113 3.53 -6.76 -10.21
CA GLU A 113 3.57 -5.47 -9.53
C GLU A 113 2.17 -5.06 -9.10
N ARG A 114 2.06 -4.48 -7.93
CA ARG A 114 0.80 -3.96 -7.43
C ARG A 114 0.96 -2.50 -7.07
N VAL A 115 -0.05 -1.71 -7.39
CA VAL A 115 -0.10 -0.30 -7.02
C VAL A 115 -1.32 -0.08 -6.14
N ILE A 116 -1.13 0.64 -5.04
CA ILE A 116 -2.22 1.04 -4.16
C ILE A 116 -2.13 2.54 -4.01
N LEU A 117 -3.27 3.22 -4.15
CA LEU A 117 -3.32 4.66 -3.98
C LEU A 117 -4.40 5.00 -2.96
N PHE A 118 -4.02 5.72 -1.91
CA PHE A 118 -4.96 6.27 -0.95
C PHE A 118 -5.11 7.76 -1.23
N SER A 119 -6.35 8.20 -1.34
CA SER A 119 -6.65 9.63 -1.36
C SER A 119 -7.09 10.00 0.05
N LEU A 120 -6.50 11.05 0.59
CA LEU A 120 -6.76 11.47 1.97
C LEU A 120 -7.66 12.68 2.00
N THR A 121 -8.31 12.93 3.14
CA THR A 121 -9.19 14.09 3.27
C THR A 121 -8.42 15.40 3.32
N ALA A 122 -7.14 15.33 3.66
CA ALA A 122 -6.28 16.51 3.71
C ALA A 122 -4.82 16.05 3.66
N PRO A 123 -3.89 16.91 3.25
CA PRO A 123 -2.48 16.54 3.33
C PRO A 123 -2.09 16.33 4.80
N PRO A 124 -1.33 15.28 5.10
CA PRO A 124 -0.84 15.10 6.48
C PRO A 124 0.08 16.25 6.85
N VAL A 125 0.07 16.59 8.14
CA VAL A 125 1.00 17.58 8.65
C VAL A 125 2.32 16.87 8.89
N VAL A 126 3.38 17.37 8.29
CA VAL A 126 4.70 16.78 8.45
C VAL A 126 5.67 17.81 8.98
N ILE A 127 6.66 17.35 9.74
CA ILE A 127 7.73 18.25 10.18
C ILE A 127 8.83 18.20 9.14
N GLN A 128 9.53 19.34 9.01
CA GLN A 128 10.63 19.42 8.09
C GLN A 128 11.85 18.79 8.71
N LYS A 129 12.55 18.01 7.92
CA LYS A 129 13.80 17.49 8.38
C LYS A 129 14.80 18.62 8.42
N PRO A 130 15.58 18.74 9.49
CA PRO A 130 16.58 19.80 9.53
C PRO A 130 17.55 19.67 8.38
N GLU A 131 17.86 20.82 7.77
CA GLU A 131 18.77 20.80 6.68
C GLU A 131 20.15 20.52 7.18
N LYS A 132 20.89 19.66 6.52
CA LYS A 132 22.24 19.40 6.92
C LYS A 132 23.08 20.51 6.44
N ARG A 133 23.71 21.26 7.34
CA ARG A 133 24.54 22.25 6.97
C ARG A 133 25.82 21.82 6.65
N GLY A 134 26.41 22.40 5.93
CA GLY A 134 27.72 22.18 5.69
C GLY A 134 28.06 21.09 5.09
N GLY A 135 27.53 20.58 4.78
CA GLY A 135 27.91 19.50 4.12
C GLY A 135 28.55 19.01 3.86
#